data_225122f93cc431589bc21e1731b7402b
#
_entry.id   225122f93cc431589bc21e1731b7402b
#
_cell.length_a   1.000
_cell.length_b   1.000
_cell.length_c   1.000
_cell.angle_alpha   90.00
_cell.angle_beta   90.00
_cell.angle_gamma   90.00
#
_symmetry.space_group_name_H-M   'P 1'
#
loop_
_entity.id
_entity.type
_entity.pdbx_description
1 polymer ?
#
loop_
_entity_poly.entity_id
_entity_poly.type
_entity_poly.pdbx_seq_one_letter_code
_entity_poly.pdbx_strand_id
1 'polypeptide(L)'
;MKRTSLLIALVLTAFSVSAQDIQLPAPQKNAEMTLYQALQNRASNRSFSSAPISDQILSDLLWAAEGINREDGRLTAPTAMNTQEIRLYVCREDGAYEYIAKENKLLKVSGKDLRADVAGSQAGVANAPLFLVISCDLNRYSRKNDHSRVMGAVDVGYVSQNICLACVALGLSTVPRAGMNQEVLRKELGLAEDHLLLINHPVGYKK
;
A
#
# COMPACT_ATOMS: atom_id res chain seq x y z
N MET A 1 64.29 -11.43 24.32
CA MET A 1 62.97 -10.79 24.59
C MET A 1 62.10 -10.89 23.34
N LYS A 2 61.19 -11.87 23.31
CA LYS A 2 60.25 -12.06 22.19
C LYS A 2 58.98 -11.29 22.48
N ARG A 3 58.65 -10.29 21.64
CA ARG A 3 57.40 -9.56 21.70
C ARG A 3 56.32 -10.34 20.93
N THR A 4 55.35 -10.88 21.65
CA THR A 4 54.15 -11.49 21.10
C THR A 4 53.12 -10.39 20.85
N SER A 5 52.88 -10.06 19.59
CA SER A 5 51.81 -9.14 19.18
C SER A 5 50.48 -9.91 19.15
N LEU A 6 49.56 -9.53 20.03
CA LEU A 6 48.20 -10.06 20.10
C LEU A 6 47.32 -9.29 19.08
N LEU A 7 46.96 -9.93 17.95
CA LEU A 7 45.99 -9.39 17.00
C LEU A 7 44.58 -9.68 17.54
N ILE A 8 43.89 -8.66 18.00
CA ILE A 8 42.46 -8.72 18.34
C ILE A 8 41.67 -8.55 17.02
N ALA A 9 41.11 -9.64 16.52
CA ALA A 9 40.20 -9.62 15.40
C ALA A 9 38.81 -9.12 15.87
N LEU A 10 38.45 -7.90 15.49
CA LEU A 10 37.12 -7.33 15.74
C LEU A 10 36.14 -7.96 14.76
N VAL A 11 35.34 -8.94 15.20
CA VAL A 11 34.27 -9.53 14.43
C VAL A 11 33.09 -8.55 14.43
N LEU A 12 32.94 -7.77 13.37
CA LEU A 12 31.73 -7.00 13.10
C LEU A 12 30.62 -7.96 12.68
N THR A 13 29.78 -8.36 13.61
CA THR A 13 28.51 -9.00 13.29
C THR A 13 27.57 -7.95 12.67
N ALA A 14 27.49 -7.94 11.34
CA ALA A 14 26.44 -7.21 10.65
C ALA A 14 25.10 -7.88 11.00
N PHE A 15 24.33 -7.27 11.91
CA PHE A 15 22.93 -7.62 12.06
C PHE A 15 22.21 -7.22 10.77
N SER A 16 22.04 -8.17 9.86
CA SER A 16 21.06 -8.04 8.80
C SER A 16 19.70 -7.99 9.49
N VAL A 17 19.13 -6.79 9.62
CA VAL A 17 17.71 -6.65 9.98
C VAL A 17 16.96 -7.32 8.82
N SER A 18 16.64 -8.60 9.00
CA SER A 18 15.71 -9.29 8.10
C SER A 18 14.40 -8.54 8.21
N ALA A 19 14.03 -7.95 7.14
CA ALA A 19 12.80 -7.22 7.02
C ALA A 19 11.62 -8.17 7.26
N GLN A 20 10.93 -7.99 8.37
CA GLN A 20 9.92 -8.89 8.89
C GLN A 20 8.51 -8.42 8.46
N ASP A 21 7.59 -9.39 8.30
CA ASP A 21 6.16 -9.12 8.18
C ASP A 21 5.65 -8.31 9.37
N ILE A 22 4.64 -7.47 9.16
CA ILE A 22 4.06 -6.63 10.20
C ILE A 22 2.64 -7.10 10.47
N GLN A 23 2.37 -7.60 11.69
CA GLN A 23 1.01 -7.83 12.13
C GLN A 23 0.37 -6.50 12.50
N LEU A 24 -0.67 -6.10 11.76
CA LEU A 24 -1.41 -4.89 12.06
C LEU A 24 -2.36 -5.12 13.25
N PRO A 25 -2.61 -4.06 14.07
CA PRO A 25 -3.65 -4.12 15.09
C PRO A 25 -5.02 -4.32 14.42
N ALA A 26 -5.98 -4.90 15.15
CA ALA A 26 -7.33 -5.07 14.63
C ALA A 26 -7.94 -3.72 14.22
N PRO A 27 -8.59 -3.62 13.05
CA PRO A 27 -9.20 -2.37 12.62
C PRO A 27 -10.37 -1.98 13.53
N GLN A 28 -10.39 -0.72 13.98
CA GLN A 28 -11.40 -0.22 14.92
C GLN A 28 -12.74 0.05 14.23
N LYS A 29 -12.74 0.42 12.95
CA LYS A 29 -13.95 0.65 12.12
C LYS A 29 -14.91 1.72 12.69
N ASN A 30 -14.38 2.71 13.38
CA ASN A 30 -15.14 3.67 14.19
C ASN A 30 -14.84 5.14 13.85
N ALA A 31 -14.66 5.46 12.56
CA ALA A 31 -14.52 6.86 12.17
C ALA A 31 -15.77 7.66 12.61
N GLU A 32 -15.56 8.79 13.27
CA GLU A 32 -16.67 9.67 13.73
C GLU A 32 -17.40 10.36 12.57
N MET A 33 -16.74 10.49 11.42
CA MET A 33 -17.26 11.16 10.24
C MET A 33 -18.26 10.27 9.49
N THR A 34 -19.43 10.85 9.18
CA THR A 34 -20.43 10.17 8.34
C THR A 34 -19.96 10.05 6.88
N LEU A 35 -20.54 9.11 6.13
CA LEU A 35 -20.28 8.95 4.70
C LEU A 35 -20.52 10.27 3.92
N TYR A 36 -21.59 10.99 4.21
CA TYR A 36 -21.92 12.25 3.52
C TYR A 36 -20.88 13.34 3.83
N GLN A 37 -20.40 13.43 5.05
CA GLN A 37 -19.31 14.35 5.40
C GLN A 37 -18.00 13.96 4.70
N ALA A 38 -17.67 12.67 4.61
CA ALA A 38 -16.50 12.22 3.89
C ALA A 38 -16.58 12.54 2.39
N LEU A 39 -17.73 12.34 1.75
CA LEU A 39 -17.98 12.71 0.36
C LEU A 39 -17.86 14.24 0.15
N GLN A 40 -18.41 15.03 1.04
CA GLN A 40 -18.36 16.49 0.98
C GLN A 40 -16.94 17.03 1.14
N ASN A 41 -16.14 16.44 2.02
CA ASN A 41 -14.80 16.90 2.35
C ASN A 41 -13.70 16.27 1.49
N ARG A 42 -14.01 15.23 0.71
CA ARG A 42 -13.05 14.58 -0.16
C ARG A 42 -12.49 15.55 -1.21
N ALA A 43 -11.20 15.80 -1.14
CA ALA A 43 -10.47 16.60 -2.12
C ALA A 43 -9.10 15.96 -2.42
N SER A 44 -8.63 16.11 -3.66
CA SER A 44 -7.27 15.71 -4.03
C SER A 44 -6.25 16.65 -3.40
N ASN A 45 -5.39 16.11 -2.53
CA ASN A 45 -4.30 16.87 -1.91
C ASN A 45 -2.94 16.36 -2.41
N ARG A 46 -2.01 17.29 -2.69
CA ARG A 46 -0.67 16.99 -3.19
C ARG A 46 0.44 17.57 -2.32
N SER A 47 0.09 18.02 -1.12
CA SER A 47 1.05 18.58 -0.16
C SER A 47 0.90 17.85 1.17
N PHE A 48 1.94 17.10 1.55
CA PHE A 48 1.91 16.19 2.69
C PHE A 48 2.93 16.59 3.74
N SER A 49 2.56 16.45 5.01
CA SER A 49 3.50 16.40 6.11
C SER A 49 4.24 15.07 6.08
N SER A 50 5.51 15.06 6.52
CA SER A 50 6.29 13.84 6.70
C SER A 50 5.98 13.10 8.01
N ALA A 51 4.99 13.57 8.79
CA ALA A 51 4.61 12.91 10.04
C ALA A 51 4.17 11.46 9.77
N PRO A 52 4.66 10.50 10.58
CA PRO A 52 4.35 9.09 10.38
C PRO A 52 2.87 8.81 10.65
N ILE A 53 2.31 7.85 9.92
CA ILE A 53 0.98 7.30 10.16
C ILE A 53 1.15 6.09 11.10
N SER A 54 0.34 6.04 12.17
CA SER A 54 0.38 4.89 13.08
C SER A 54 -0.16 3.62 12.43
N ASP A 55 0.30 2.46 12.88
CA ASP A 55 -0.17 1.17 12.36
C ASP A 55 -1.68 0.95 12.63
N GLN A 56 -2.25 1.59 13.65
CA GLN A 56 -3.71 1.56 13.87
C GLN A 56 -4.47 2.29 12.77
N ILE A 57 -4.07 3.52 12.46
CA ILE A 57 -4.70 4.30 11.37
C ILE A 57 -4.48 3.60 10.02
N LEU A 58 -3.29 3.02 9.79
CA LEU A 58 -3.01 2.25 8.60
C LEU A 58 -3.91 1.01 8.50
N SER A 59 -4.11 0.29 9.60
CA SER A 59 -5.01 -0.87 9.66
C SER A 59 -6.46 -0.49 9.31
N ASP A 60 -6.97 0.59 9.88
CA ASP A 60 -8.31 1.10 9.58
C ASP A 60 -8.46 1.51 8.11
N LEU A 61 -7.45 2.18 7.55
CA LEU A 61 -7.40 2.59 6.15
C LEU A 61 -7.40 1.38 5.20
N LEU A 62 -6.53 0.40 5.46
CA LEU A 62 -6.41 -0.80 4.61
C LEU A 62 -7.65 -1.68 4.68
N TRP A 63 -8.24 -1.80 5.88
CA TRP A 63 -9.52 -2.49 6.02
C TRP A 63 -10.64 -1.79 5.24
N ALA A 64 -10.73 -0.47 5.30
CA ALA A 64 -11.71 0.28 4.53
C ALA A 64 -11.51 0.12 3.02
N ALA A 65 -10.25 0.06 2.57
CA ALA A 65 -9.90 -0.10 1.16
C ALA A 65 -10.31 -1.48 0.62
N GLU A 66 -9.91 -2.57 1.29
CA GLU A 66 -10.01 -3.93 0.78
C GLU A 66 -10.09 -4.99 1.91
N GLY A 67 -10.60 -4.64 3.07
CA GLY A 67 -10.73 -5.58 4.19
C GLY A 67 -11.91 -6.54 4.04
N ILE A 68 -11.86 -7.68 4.73
CA ILE A 68 -12.99 -8.61 4.81
C ILE A 68 -14.08 -8.01 5.69
N ASN A 69 -15.29 -7.89 5.16
CA ASN A 69 -16.43 -7.29 5.86
C ASN A 69 -17.59 -8.27 6.10
N ARG A 70 -17.47 -9.51 5.63
CA ARG A 70 -18.49 -10.57 5.75
C ARG A 70 -17.86 -11.93 6.05
N GLU A 71 -18.63 -12.81 6.68
CA GLU A 71 -18.20 -14.17 7.06
C GLU A 71 -17.81 -15.04 5.86
N ASP A 72 -18.40 -14.80 4.69
CA ASP A 72 -18.10 -15.49 3.44
C ASP A 72 -16.79 -15.06 2.77
N GLY A 73 -16.00 -14.17 3.42
CA GLY A 73 -14.70 -13.72 2.97
C GLY A 73 -14.73 -12.64 1.88
N ARG A 74 -15.90 -12.07 1.59
CA ARG A 74 -15.99 -10.94 0.66
C ARG A 74 -15.46 -9.67 1.28
N LEU A 75 -15.04 -8.75 0.39
CA LEU A 75 -14.29 -7.56 0.73
C LEU A 75 -15.19 -6.30 0.79
N THR A 76 -14.66 -5.24 1.36
CA THR A 76 -15.30 -3.91 1.39
C THR A 76 -15.51 -3.34 -0.01
N ALA A 77 -14.58 -3.60 -0.94
CA ALA A 77 -14.74 -3.29 -2.35
C ALA A 77 -15.29 -4.51 -3.12
N PRO A 78 -16.26 -4.34 -4.01
CA PRO A 78 -16.71 -5.42 -4.88
C PRO A 78 -15.67 -5.69 -5.97
N THR A 79 -15.64 -6.93 -6.49
CA THR A 79 -14.91 -7.28 -7.71
C THR A 79 -15.80 -8.05 -8.67
N ALA A 80 -15.58 -7.92 -9.97
CA ALA A 80 -16.34 -8.62 -10.98
C ALA A 80 -16.32 -10.13 -10.70
N MET A 81 -17.49 -10.77 -10.62
CA MET A 81 -17.64 -12.20 -10.29
C MET A 81 -16.95 -12.66 -9.01
N ASN A 82 -16.65 -11.74 -8.08
CA ASN A 82 -15.92 -12.01 -6.86
C ASN A 82 -14.53 -12.65 -7.11
N THR A 83 -13.83 -12.20 -8.13
CA THR A 83 -12.51 -12.70 -8.51
C THR A 83 -11.43 -12.33 -7.50
N GLN A 84 -11.64 -11.25 -6.72
CA GLN A 84 -10.71 -10.74 -5.71
C GLN A 84 -9.27 -10.63 -6.27
N GLU A 85 -9.16 -10.05 -7.44
CA GLU A 85 -7.92 -9.92 -8.20
C GLU A 85 -7.07 -8.72 -7.82
N ILE A 86 -7.62 -7.83 -6.98
CA ILE A 86 -6.88 -6.65 -6.55
C ILE A 86 -5.78 -7.04 -5.56
N ARG A 87 -4.61 -6.38 -5.70
CA ARG A 87 -3.50 -6.46 -4.76
C ARG A 87 -3.16 -5.06 -4.30
N LEU A 88 -3.13 -4.85 -3.01
CA LEU A 88 -2.84 -3.57 -2.38
C LEU A 88 -1.46 -3.63 -1.72
N TYR A 89 -0.55 -2.76 -2.19
CA TYR A 89 0.81 -2.66 -1.65
C TYR A 89 0.96 -1.37 -0.86
N VAL A 90 1.71 -1.46 0.25
CA VAL A 90 2.08 -0.34 1.12
C VAL A 90 3.58 -0.10 0.95
N CYS A 91 3.97 1.03 0.38
CA CYS A 91 5.36 1.46 0.25
C CYS A 91 5.67 2.47 1.35
N ARG A 92 6.56 2.10 2.28
CA ARG A 92 7.01 2.88 3.44
C ARG A 92 8.53 3.09 3.37
N GLU A 93 9.08 3.86 4.30
CA GLU A 93 10.52 4.07 4.43
C GLU A 93 11.29 2.78 4.68
N ASP A 94 10.72 1.87 5.46
CA ASP A 94 11.32 0.59 5.86
C ASP A 94 11.09 -0.55 4.85
N GLY A 95 10.40 -0.27 3.73
CA GLY A 95 10.19 -1.23 2.64
C GLY A 95 8.82 -1.20 2.00
N ALA A 96 8.56 -2.21 1.18
CA ALA A 96 7.28 -2.42 0.53
C ALA A 96 6.65 -3.73 0.99
N TYR A 97 5.33 -3.70 1.15
CA TYR A 97 4.54 -4.77 1.73
C TYR A 97 3.27 -5.01 0.92
N GLU A 98 2.83 -6.25 0.80
CA GLU A 98 1.50 -6.60 0.32
C GLU A 98 0.53 -6.69 1.52
N TYR A 99 -0.64 -6.08 1.42
CA TYR A 99 -1.68 -6.22 2.43
C TYR A 99 -2.43 -7.54 2.28
N ILE A 100 -2.41 -8.37 3.29
CA ILE A 100 -3.12 -9.64 3.35
C ILE A 100 -4.38 -9.47 4.21
N ALA A 101 -5.51 -9.19 3.56
CA ALA A 101 -6.77 -8.86 4.23
C ALA A 101 -7.25 -9.94 5.21
N LYS A 102 -7.06 -11.24 4.86
CA LYS A 102 -7.46 -12.38 5.69
C LYS A 102 -6.77 -12.41 7.06
N GLU A 103 -5.53 -11.95 7.11
CA GLU A 103 -4.68 -11.98 8.29
C GLU A 103 -4.53 -10.58 8.92
N ASN A 104 -5.06 -9.55 8.26
CA ASN A 104 -4.82 -8.14 8.59
C ASN A 104 -3.33 -7.87 8.80
N LYS A 105 -2.51 -8.30 7.85
CA LYS A 105 -1.06 -8.32 7.92
C LYS A 105 -0.44 -7.64 6.70
N LEU A 106 0.72 -7.04 6.89
CA LEU A 106 1.61 -6.59 5.84
C LEU A 106 2.70 -7.65 5.61
N LEU A 107 2.62 -8.35 4.49
CA LEU A 107 3.63 -9.30 4.05
C LEU A 107 4.75 -8.55 3.35
N LYS A 108 5.98 -8.67 3.83
CA LYS A 108 7.11 -7.97 3.24
C LYS A 108 7.46 -8.53 1.87
N VAL A 109 7.46 -7.65 0.85
CA VAL A 109 7.82 -8.01 -0.53
C VAL A 109 9.15 -7.38 -0.99
N SER A 110 9.55 -6.22 -0.42
CA SER A 110 10.86 -5.62 -0.69
C SER A 110 11.38 -4.88 0.55
N GLY A 111 12.69 -4.92 0.77
CA GLY A 111 13.37 -4.14 1.81
C GLY A 111 13.73 -2.72 1.37
N LYS A 112 13.39 -2.31 0.15
CA LYS A 112 13.72 -1.00 -0.41
C LYS A 112 12.64 0.03 -0.13
N ASP A 113 13.04 1.25 0.16
CA ASP A 113 12.15 2.40 0.12
C ASP A 113 11.78 2.73 -1.32
N LEU A 114 10.57 2.37 -1.74
CA LEU A 114 10.06 2.59 -3.08
C LEU A 114 9.24 3.88 -3.22
N ARG A 115 9.14 4.71 -2.17
CA ARG A 115 8.29 5.92 -2.19
C ARG A 115 8.66 6.87 -3.33
N ALA A 116 9.95 7.04 -3.61
CA ALA A 116 10.42 7.89 -4.72
C ALA A 116 10.01 7.32 -6.09
N ASP A 117 10.07 5.99 -6.27
CA ASP A 117 9.66 5.34 -7.51
C ASP A 117 8.14 5.44 -7.72
N VAL A 118 7.35 5.34 -6.65
CA VAL A 118 5.89 5.57 -6.72
C VAL A 118 5.57 7.04 -6.96
N ALA A 119 6.29 7.99 -6.35
CA ALA A 119 6.10 9.42 -6.60
C ALA A 119 6.44 9.78 -8.05
N GLY A 120 7.43 9.12 -8.65
CA GLY A 120 7.88 9.39 -10.01
C GLY A 120 8.31 10.86 -10.19
N SER A 121 7.91 11.49 -11.28
CA SER A 121 8.27 12.88 -11.58
C SER A 121 7.50 13.95 -10.79
N GLN A 122 6.54 13.57 -9.94
CA GLN A 122 5.70 14.52 -9.21
C GLN A 122 6.28 14.86 -7.84
N ALA A 123 7.24 15.79 -7.79
CA ALA A 123 7.90 16.23 -6.55
C ALA A 123 6.93 16.68 -5.44
N GLY A 124 5.76 17.23 -5.78
CA GLY A 124 4.77 17.69 -4.80
C GLY A 124 4.25 16.61 -3.86
N VAL A 125 4.25 15.34 -4.26
CA VAL A 125 3.79 14.22 -3.43
C VAL A 125 4.92 13.44 -2.74
N ALA A 126 6.18 13.76 -3.04
CA ALA A 126 7.35 13.00 -2.58
C ALA A 126 7.50 12.96 -1.04
N ASN A 127 6.92 13.95 -0.33
CA ASN A 127 6.97 14.02 1.13
C ASN A 127 5.91 13.15 1.84
N ALA A 128 5.03 12.46 1.10
CA ALA A 128 4.07 11.58 1.73
C ALA A 128 4.80 10.45 2.50
N PRO A 129 4.42 10.19 3.78
CA PRO A 129 5.11 9.18 4.60
C PRO A 129 4.92 7.77 4.08
N LEU A 130 3.85 7.50 3.33
CA LEU A 130 3.62 6.23 2.66
C LEU A 130 2.85 6.41 1.34
N PHE A 131 2.94 5.38 0.49
CA PHE A 131 2.13 5.26 -0.72
C PHE A 131 1.41 3.91 -0.73
N LEU A 132 0.15 3.93 -1.16
CA LEU A 132 -0.58 2.73 -1.52
C LEU A 132 -0.51 2.54 -3.03
N VAL A 133 -0.13 1.36 -3.49
CA VAL A 133 -0.08 0.98 -4.91
C VAL A 133 -1.11 -0.11 -5.15
N ILE A 134 -1.99 0.09 -6.12
CA ILE A 134 -3.06 -0.85 -6.45
C ILE A 134 -2.72 -1.53 -7.76
N SER A 135 -2.64 -2.85 -7.75
CA SER A 135 -2.50 -3.67 -8.94
C SER A 135 -3.69 -4.62 -9.12
N CYS A 136 -3.92 -5.04 -10.36
CA CYS A 136 -4.89 -6.05 -10.70
C CYS A 136 -4.15 -7.28 -11.24
N ASP A 137 -4.36 -8.44 -10.62
CA ASP A 137 -3.81 -9.74 -11.04
C ASP A 137 -4.77 -10.40 -12.05
N LEU A 138 -4.48 -10.27 -13.34
CA LEU A 138 -5.32 -10.86 -14.40
C LEU A 138 -5.34 -12.40 -14.38
N ASN A 139 -4.43 -13.06 -13.64
CA ASN A 139 -4.45 -14.52 -13.51
C ASN A 139 -5.65 -15.02 -12.70
N ARG A 140 -6.32 -14.15 -11.97
CA ARG A 140 -7.55 -14.44 -11.22
C ARG A 140 -8.79 -14.57 -12.12
N TYR A 141 -8.73 -14.04 -13.33
CA TYR A 141 -9.81 -14.20 -14.31
C TYR A 141 -9.67 -15.50 -15.09
N SER A 142 -10.79 -16.13 -15.43
CA SER A 142 -10.83 -17.32 -16.27
C SER A 142 -10.33 -17.08 -17.70
N ARG A 143 -10.39 -15.84 -18.16
CA ARG A 143 -9.89 -15.39 -19.46
C ARG A 143 -9.19 -14.04 -19.31
N LYS A 144 -7.98 -13.95 -19.86
CA LYS A 144 -7.18 -12.71 -19.90
C LYS A 144 -7.42 -12.04 -21.27
N ASN A 145 -8.32 -11.08 -21.31
CA ASN A 145 -8.70 -10.34 -22.52
C ASN A 145 -9.00 -8.87 -22.19
N ASP A 146 -9.41 -8.09 -23.17
CA ASP A 146 -9.70 -6.67 -22.96
C ASP A 146 -10.84 -6.46 -21.96
N HIS A 147 -11.85 -7.35 -21.95
CA HIS A 147 -12.93 -7.27 -20.97
C HIS A 147 -12.42 -7.43 -19.53
N SER A 148 -11.55 -8.43 -19.24
CA SER A 148 -10.97 -8.59 -17.90
C SER A 148 -10.07 -7.41 -17.50
N ARG A 149 -9.35 -6.81 -18.48
CA ARG A 149 -8.58 -5.58 -18.23
C ARG A 149 -9.47 -4.40 -17.85
N VAL A 150 -10.58 -4.25 -18.54
CA VAL A 150 -11.57 -3.18 -18.25
C VAL A 150 -12.20 -3.42 -16.88
N MET A 151 -12.66 -4.65 -16.58
CA MET A 151 -13.25 -4.98 -15.28
C MET A 151 -12.25 -4.76 -14.13
N GLY A 152 -11.02 -5.23 -14.26
CA GLY A 152 -9.99 -4.99 -13.26
C GLY A 152 -9.70 -3.50 -13.05
N ALA A 153 -9.73 -2.67 -14.09
CA ALA A 153 -9.58 -1.22 -13.95
C ALA A 153 -10.78 -0.58 -13.21
N VAL A 154 -12.00 -1.07 -13.44
CA VAL A 154 -13.21 -0.64 -12.71
C VAL A 154 -13.08 -1.01 -11.23
N ASP A 155 -12.69 -2.25 -10.94
CA ASP A 155 -12.56 -2.77 -9.58
C ASP A 155 -11.44 -2.03 -8.79
N VAL A 156 -10.32 -1.69 -9.43
CA VAL A 156 -9.31 -0.77 -8.90
C VAL A 156 -9.91 0.59 -8.53
N GLY A 157 -10.84 1.10 -9.34
CA GLY A 157 -11.56 2.35 -9.06
C GLY A 157 -12.39 2.29 -7.78
N TYR A 158 -13.03 1.14 -7.48
CA TYR A 158 -13.77 0.96 -6.23
C TYR A 158 -12.84 0.99 -5.00
N VAL A 159 -11.73 0.26 -5.04
CA VAL A 159 -10.71 0.29 -3.97
C VAL A 159 -10.14 1.70 -3.80
N SER A 160 -9.79 2.36 -4.91
CA SER A 160 -9.27 3.73 -4.93
C SER A 160 -10.23 4.73 -4.28
N GLN A 161 -11.54 4.63 -4.56
CA GLN A 161 -12.53 5.51 -3.93
C GLN A 161 -12.69 5.22 -2.43
N ASN A 162 -12.66 3.95 -2.02
CA ASN A 162 -12.65 3.59 -0.61
C ASN A 162 -11.46 4.25 0.12
N ILE A 163 -10.25 4.19 -0.46
CA ILE A 163 -9.06 4.87 0.07
C ILE A 163 -9.30 6.37 0.20
N CYS A 164 -9.88 7.02 -0.83
CA CYS A 164 -10.14 8.45 -0.79
C CYS A 164 -11.08 8.86 0.36
N LEU A 165 -12.15 8.11 0.57
CA LEU A 165 -13.15 8.39 1.62
C LEU A 165 -12.61 8.07 3.01
N ALA A 166 -11.92 6.92 3.15
CA ALA A 166 -11.30 6.52 4.40
C ALA A 166 -10.21 7.49 4.85
N CYS A 167 -9.36 7.97 3.93
CA CYS A 167 -8.37 8.99 4.27
C CYS A 167 -9.03 10.23 4.91
N VAL A 168 -10.10 10.74 4.31
CA VAL A 168 -10.81 11.91 4.87
C VAL A 168 -11.39 11.60 6.23
N ALA A 169 -12.04 10.44 6.39
CA ALA A 169 -12.66 10.03 7.66
C ALA A 169 -11.64 9.81 8.78
N LEU A 170 -10.39 9.46 8.43
CA LEU A 170 -9.27 9.25 9.37
C LEU A 170 -8.39 10.50 9.56
N GLY A 171 -8.80 11.67 9.05
CA GLY A 171 -8.01 12.91 9.13
C GLY A 171 -6.76 12.91 8.25
N LEU A 172 -6.68 12.01 7.27
CA LEU A 172 -5.62 11.91 6.29
C LEU A 172 -6.00 12.61 4.98
N SER A 173 -5.01 12.75 4.13
CA SER A 173 -5.14 13.29 2.77
C SER A 173 -4.56 12.32 1.76
N THR A 174 -5.10 12.35 0.53
CA THR A 174 -4.61 11.56 -0.59
C THR A 174 -4.97 12.18 -1.94
N VAL A 175 -4.42 11.63 -3.01
CA VAL A 175 -4.81 11.86 -4.40
C VAL A 175 -4.57 10.60 -5.22
N PRO A 176 -5.57 10.06 -5.96
CA PRO A 176 -5.35 8.96 -6.89
C PRO A 176 -4.49 9.42 -8.08
N ARG A 177 -3.48 8.63 -8.45
CA ARG A 177 -2.53 8.94 -9.52
C ARG A 177 -2.17 7.68 -10.29
N ALA A 178 -1.96 7.82 -11.62
CA ALA A 178 -1.44 6.74 -12.47
C ALA A 178 0.09 6.81 -12.68
N GLY A 179 0.70 8.00 -12.49
CA GLY A 179 2.15 8.18 -12.70
C GLY A 179 2.97 7.48 -11.62
N MET A 180 3.88 6.57 -12.05
CA MET A 180 4.83 5.85 -11.20
C MET A 180 5.89 5.18 -12.08
N ASN A 181 7.04 4.81 -11.53
CA ASN A 181 8.08 4.04 -12.22
C ASN A 181 7.67 2.55 -12.27
N GLN A 182 6.88 2.19 -13.28
CA GLN A 182 6.32 0.83 -13.39
C GLN A 182 7.38 -0.26 -13.51
N GLU A 183 8.51 0.00 -14.19
CA GLU A 183 9.58 -0.98 -14.37
C GLU A 183 10.20 -1.39 -13.02
N VAL A 184 10.60 -0.40 -12.22
CA VAL A 184 11.16 -0.64 -10.89
C VAL A 184 10.12 -1.32 -9.99
N LEU A 185 8.89 -0.83 -9.96
CA LEU A 185 7.84 -1.38 -9.09
C LEU A 185 7.48 -2.81 -9.44
N ARG A 186 7.38 -3.16 -10.74
CA ARG A 186 7.16 -4.56 -11.15
C ARG A 186 8.23 -5.51 -10.61
N LYS A 187 9.49 -5.10 -10.75
CA LYS A 187 10.63 -5.89 -10.28
C LYS A 187 10.63 -6.03 -8.75
N GLU A 188 10.53 -4.93 -8.04
CA GLU A 188 10.68 -4.88 -6.58
C GLU A 188 9.47 -5.47 -5.83
N LEU A 189 8.26 -5.37 -6.40
CA LEU A 189 7.05 -5.97 -5.86
C LEU A 189 6.85 -7.43 -6.35
N GLY A 190 7.74 -7.96 -7.17
CA GLY A 190 7.65 -9.33 -7.69
C GLY A 190 6.45 -9.59 -8.60
N LEU A 191 6.00 -8.58 -9.35
CA LEU A 191 4.79 -8.67 -10.16
C LEU A 191 5.03 -9.42 -11.47
N ALA A 192 4.21 -10.44 -11.73
CA ALA A 192 4.17 -11.11 -13.01
C ALA A 192 3.68 -10.17 -14.13
N GLU A 193 3.93 -10.56 -15.39
CA GLU A 193 3.54 -9.77 -16.58
C GLU A 193 2.04 -9.44 -16.62
N ASP A 194 1.23 -10.37 -16.14
CA ASP A 194 -0.24 -10.26 -16.10
C ASP A 194 -0.78 -9.39 -14.94
N HIS A 195 0.07 -8.77 -14.15
CA HIS A 195 -0.37 -7.76 -13.18
C HIS A 195 -0.43 -6.38 -13.84
N LEU A 196 -1.55 -5.70 -13.70
CA LEU A 196 -1.70 -4.30 -14.14
C LEU A 196 -1.42 -3.37 -12.97
N LEU A 197 -0.39 -2.52 -13.08
CA LEU A 197 -0.16 -1.40 -12.16
C LEU A 197 -0.98 -0.21 -12.67
N LEU A 198 -2.01 0.19 -11.94
CA LEU A 198 -2.99 1.16 -12.45
C LEU A 198 -2.99 2.47 -11.67
N ILE A 199 -3.16 2.42 -10.36
CA ILE A 199 -3.31 3.60 -9.51
C ILE A 199 -2.40 3.51 -8.29
N ASN A 200 -1.89 4.66 -7.86
CA ASN A 200 -1.26 4.81 -6.57
C ASN A 200 -1.84 5.99 -5.80
N HIS A 201 -1.69 5.96 -4.49
CA HIS A 201 -2.13 6.96 -3.55
C HIS A 201 -0.98 7.36 -2.62
N PRO A 202 -0.40 8.56 -2.72
CA PRO A 202 0.33 9.14 -1.60
C PRO A 202 -0.65 9.36 -0.45
N VAL A 203 -0.30 8.96 0.75
CA VAL A 203 -1.14 9.09 1.95
C VAL A 203 -0.34 9.76 3.06
N GLY A 204 -0.93 10.72 3.72
CA GLY A 204 -0.33 11.45 4.83
C GLY A 204 -1.25 12.52 5.38
N TYR A 205 -0.80 13.20 6.43
CA TYR A 205 -1.48 14.38 6.92
C TYR A 205 -1.25 15.56 5.97
N LYS A 206 -2.26 16.42 5.86
CA LYS A 206 -2.14 17.65 5.08
C LYS A 206 -1.07 18.56 5.70
N LYS A 207 -0.22 19.14 4.83
CA LYS A 207 0.74 20.16 5.24
C LYS A 207 0.05 21.52 5.31
#